data_168de3dfdf01436a873526df94322a09
#
_entry.id   168de3dfdf01436a873526df94322a09
#
_cell.length_a   1.000
_cell.length_b   1.000
_cell.length_c   1.000
_cell.angle_alpha   90.00
_cell.angle_beta   90.00
_cell.angle_gamma   90.00
#
_symmetry.space_group_name_H-M   'P 1'
#
loop_
_entity.id
_entity.type
_entity.pdbx_description
1 polymer ?
#
loop_
_entity_poly.entity_id
_entity_poly.type
_entity_poly.pdbx_seq_one_letter_code
_entity_poly.pdbx_strand_id
1 'polypeptide(L)'
;MKGVYILLINVGKNLQLKIGSLGKINFDKGKYAYVGSAQNNLEKRIERHMSKNKKKFWHIDYLLDNKFTKIIDTFYKRFGKSEECRIANKLSKTELPVLKFGCSDCNCKSHLFKIRNSDAILRLGLEEL
;
A
#
# COMPACT_ATOMS: atom_id res chain seq x y z
N MET A 1 -1.36 -4.82 -18.36
CA MET A 1 -1.69 -3.40 -18.15
C MET A 1 -0.67 -2.78 -17.23
N LYS A 2 -0.30 -1.54 -17.48
CA LYS A 2 0.56 -0.81 -16.53
C LYS A 2 -0.26 0.27 -15.84
N GLY A 3 0.11 0.61 -14.62
CA GLY A 3 -0.62 1.63 -13.90
C GLY A 3 -0.22 1.74 -12.45
N VAL A 4 -0.93 2.64 -11.76
CA VAL A 4 -0.82 2.85 -10.32
C VAL A 4 -1.99 2.13 -9.66
N TYR A 5 -1.74 1.55 -8.49
CA TYR A 5 -2.79 0.84 -7.76
C TYR A 5 -2.75 1.22 -6.28
N ILE A 6 -3.89 1.01 -5.63
CA ILE A 6 -4.00 1.13 -4.18
C ILE A 6 -4.57 -0.18 -3.64
N LEU A 7 -3.91 -0.73 -2.63
CA LEU A 7 -4.42 -1.84 -1.86
C LEU A 7 -5.09 -1.26 -0.62
N LEU A 8 -6.38 -1.57 -0.42
CA LEU A 8 -7.06 -1.28 0.83
C LEU A 8 -6.85 -2.46 1.75
N ILE A 9 -6.17 -2.23 2.86
CA ILE A 9 -5.71 -3.29 3.76
C ILE A 9 -6.40 -3.13 5.11
N ASN A 10 -6.87 -4.24 5.68
CA ASN A 10 -7.38 -4.27 7.03
C ASN A 10 -6.39 -4.94 7.95
N VAL A 11 -5.98 -4.25 9.01
CA VAL A 11 -5.15 -4.80 10.08
C VAL A 11 -6.07 -5.07 11.25
N GLY A 12 -6.27 -6.35 11.58
CA GLY A 12 -7.30 -6.81 12.51
C GLY A 12 -6.98 -6.63 13.97
N LYS A 13 -5.74 -6.34 14.33
CA LYS A 13 -5.33 -6.01 15.70
C LYS A 13 -4.04 -5.22 15.68
N ASN A 14 -3.68 -4.62 16.81
CA ASN A 14 -2.38 -3.93 16.93
C ASN A 14 -1.24 -4.92 16.78
N LEU A 15 -0.31 -4.60 15.87
CA LEU A 15 0.82 -5.46 15.53
C LEU A 15 2.14 -4.71 15.66
N GLN A 16 3.20 -5.43 16.02
CA GLN A 16 4.57 -4.96 15.85
C GLN A 16 5.27 -5.92 14.91
N LEU A 17 5.74 -5.43 13.77
CA LEU A 17 6.35 -6.25 12.74
C LEU A 17 7.71 -5.70 12.33
N LYS A 18 8.63 -6.60 12.00
CA LYS A 18 9.91 -6.23 11.40
C LYS A 18 9.70 -6.07 9.89
N ILE A 19 9.86 -4.86 9.39
CA ILE A 19 9.65 -4.51 7.99
C ILE A 19 11.01 -4.37 7.30
N GLY A 20 11.63 -5.49 6.96
CA GLY A 20 12.91 -5.49 6.27
C GLY A 20 13.90 -4.52 6.91
N SER A 21 14.53 -3.69 6.09
CA SER A 21 15.54 -2.71 6.54
C SER A 21 14.98 -1.56 7.38
N LEU A 22 13.66 -1.35 7.39
CA LEU A 22 13.04 -0.33 8.23
C LEU A 22 13.01 -0.71 9.71
N GLY A 23 13.25 -2.00 10.03
CA GLY A 23 13.18 -2.47 11.41
C GLY A 23 11.78 -2.67 11.92
N LYS A 24 11.61 -2.62 13.24
CA LYS A 24 10.32 -2.85 13.87
C LYS A 24 9.41 -1.63 13.75
N ILE A 25 8.18 -1.86 13.28
CA ILE A 25 7.15 -0.83 13.14
C ILE A 25 5.87 -1.29 13.82
N ASN A 26 5.22 -0.39 14.54
CA ASN A 26 3.92 -0.63 15.14
C ASN A 26 2.82 -0.26 14.17
N PHE A 27 1.86 -1.16 13.99
CA PHE A 27 0.68 -0.95 13.17
C PHE A 27 -0.55 -1.03 14.05
N ASP A 28 -1.24 0.07 14.23
CA ASP A 28 -2.50 0.08 14.98
C ASP A 28 -3.59 -0.61 14.17
N LYS A 29 -4.49 -1.29 14.87
CA LYS A 29 -5.69 -1.86 14.26
C LYS A 29 -6.41 -0.80 13.42
N GLY A 30 -6.81 -1.16 12.21
CA GLY A 30 -7.55 -0.26 11.33
C GLY A 30 -7.29 -0.52 9.85
N LYS A 31 -7.67 0.46 9.04
CA LYS A 31 -7.54 0.37 7.58
C LYS A 31 -6.35 1.18 7.11
N TYR A 32 -5.67 0.63 6.11
CA TYR A 32 -4.49 1.24 5.50
C TYR A 32 -4.62 1.25 3.99
N ALA A 33 -4.09 2.29 3.36
CA ALA A 33 -3.98 2.37 1.90
C ALA A 33 -2.51 2.29 1.51
N TYR A 34 -2.18 1.34 0.65
CA TYR A 34 -0.84 1.18 0.10
C TYR A 34 -0.84 1.55 -1.38
N VAL A 35 0.03 2.49 -1.75
CA VAL A 35 0.15 2.98 -3.14
C VAL A 35 1.35 2.31 -3.80
N GLY A 36 1.11 1.67 -4.93
CA GLY A 36 2.17 1.05 -5.70
C GLY A 36 1.98 1.29 -7.19
N SER A 37 2.96 0.85 -7.99
CA SER A 37 2.85 0.90 -9.43
C SER A 37 3.42 -0.35 -10.07
N ALA A 38 2.88 -0.72 -11.22
CA ALA A 38 3.37 -1.81 -12.03
C ALA A 38 3.54 -1.31 -13.46
N GLN A 39 4.76 -1.42 -13.99
CA GLN A 39 5.07 -0.93 -15.34
C GLN A 39 4.81 -1.96 -16.43
N ASN A 40 4.51 -3.19 -16.05
CA ASN A 40 4.16 -4.26 -17.00
C ASN A 40 2.79 -4.83 -16.69
N ASN A 41 2.71 -5.87 -15.89
CA ASN A 41 1.47 -6.60 -15.65
C ASN A 41 0.89 -6.24 -14.28
N LEU A 42 -0.01 -5.28 -14.26
CA LEU A 42 -0.68 -4.81 -13.04
C LEU A 42 -1.44 -5.96 -12.36
N GLU A 43 -2.16 -6.76 -13.15
CA GLU A 43 -2.98 -7.86 -12.64
C GLU A 43 -2.11 -8.89 -11.90
N LYS A 44 -0.97 -9.26 -12.48
CA LYS A 44 -0.05 -10.20 -11.83
C LYS A 44 0.58 -9.61 -10.57
N ARG A 45 0.85 -8.31 -10.56
CA ARG A 45 1.38 -7.64 -9.38
C ARG A 45 0.40 -7.73 -8.22
N ILE A 46 -0.89 -7.49 -8.48
CA ILE A 46 -1.94 -7.59 -7.47
C ILE A 46 -2.13 -9.02 -7.00
N GLU A 47 -2.12 -9.98 -7.92
CA GLU A 47 -2.16 -11.41 -7.56
C GLU A 47 -1.02 -11.79 -6.61
N ARG A 48 0.19 -11.29 -6.90
CA ARG A 48 1.34 -11.54 -6.04
C ARG A 48 1.14 -10.97 -4.65
N HIS A 49 0.57 -9.77 -4.52
CA HIS A 49 0.27 -9.19 -3.21
C HIS A 49 -0.73 -10.03 -2.43
N MET A 50 -1.70 -10.62 -3.09
CA MET A 50 -2.72 -11.47 -2.45
C MET A 50 -2.19 -12.85 -2.04
N SER A 51 -1.09 -13.29 -2.62
CA SER A 51 -0.50 -14.58 -2.28
C SER A 51 0.18 -14.52 -0.91
N LYS A 52 -0.11 -15.49 -0.05
CA LYS A 52 0.57 -15.62 1.25
C LYS A 52 1.87 -16.42 1.15
N ASN A 53 2.08 -17.13 0.05
CA ASN A 53 3.24 -18.00 -0.13
C ASN A 53 4.20 -17.39 -1.13
N LYS A 54 4.91 -16.33 -0.69
CA LYS A 54 5.85 -15.62 -1.54
C LYS A 54 7.11 -15.25 -0.78
N LYS A 55 8.20 -15.10 -1.53
CA LYS A 55 9.45 -14.58 -0.98
C LYS A 55 9.29 -13.08 -0.75
N LYS A 56 9.62 -12.61 0.45
CA LYS A 56 9.50 -11.19 0.79
C LYS A 56 10.56 -10.37 0.07
N PHE A 57 10.13 -9.32 -0.60
CA PHE A 57 11.00 -8.43 -1.37
C PHE A 57 10.74 -6.96 -1.04
N TRP A 58 9.47 -6.51 -1.07
CA TRP A 58 9.09 -5.14 -0.74
C TRP A 58 8.65 -5.02 0.71
N HIS A 59 8.68 -3.78 1.25
CA HIS A 59 8.18 -3.52 2.61
C HIS A 59 6.76 -4.09 2.81
N ILE A 60 5.89 -3.92 1.83
CA ILE A 60 4.50 -4.39 1.91
C ILE A 60 4.41 -5.91 2.10
N ASP A 61 5.36 -6.66 1.59
CA ASP A 61 5.35 -8.12 1.73
C ASP A 61 5.43 -8.52 3.21
N TYR A 62 6.19 -7.76 4.01
CA TYR A 62 6.31 -8.03 5.46
C TYR A 62 5.02 -7.72 6.20
N LEU A 63 4.30 -6.65 5.81
CA LEU A 63 3.01 -6.32 6.41
C LEU A 63 1.95 -7.36 6.08
N LEU A 64 1.95 -7.87 4.85
CA LEU A 64 0.94 -8.83 4.39
C LEU A 64 1.19 -10.25 4.88
N ASP A 65 2.36 -10.54 5.45
CA ASP A 65 2.78 -11.88 5.86
C ASP A 65 2.34 -12.20 7.29
N ASN A 66 1.02 -12.14 7.54
CA ASN A 66 0.46 -12.58 8.82
C ASN A 66 -1.05 -12.75 8.68
N LYS A 67 -1.65 -13.49 9.61
CA LYS A 67 -3.07 -13.84 9.54
C LYS A 67 -4.03 -12.69 9.91
N PHE A 68 -3.50 -11.61 10.48
CA PHE A 68 -4.33 -10.47 10.90
C PHE A 68 -4.42 -9.36 9.85
N THR A 69 -3.67 -9.48 8.76
CA THR A 69 -3.61 -8.49 7.70
C THR A 69 -4.23 -9.04 6.43
N LYS A 70 -5.22 -8.34 5.88
CA LYS A 70 -5.92 -8.77 4.66
C LYS A 70 -6.09 -7.60 3.71
N ILE A 71 -5.91 -7.87 2.41
CA ILE A 71 -6.31 -6.95 1.36
C ILE A 71 -7.83 -7.12 1.19
N ILE A 72 -8.58 -6.05 1.43
CA ILE A 72 -10.05 -6.11 1.35
C ILE A 72 -10.58 -5.49 0.07
N ASP A 73 -9.78 -4.69 -0.63
CA ASP A 73 -10.16 -4.15 -1.92
C ASP A 73 -8.94 -3.66 -2.68
N THR A 74 -9.06 -3.49 -3.99
CA THR A 74 -8.00 -2.99 -4.85
C THR A 74 -8.55 -1.96 -5.82
N PHE A 75 -7.78 -0.90 -6.06
CA PHE A 75 -8.15 0.19 -6.96
C PHE A 75 -7.00 0.44 -7.91
N TYR A 76 -7.26 0.95 -9.10
CA TYR A 76 -6.22 1.18 -10.09
C TYR A 76 -6.52 2.38 -10.98
N LYS A 77 -5.47 2.84 -11.65
CA LYS A 77 -5.53 3.91 -12.63
C LYS A 77 -4.42 3.69 -13.65
N ARG A 78 -4.76 3.78 -14.93
CA ARG A 78 -3.80 3.55 -16.02
C ARG A 78 -2.95 4.80 -16.26
N PHE A 79 -1.86 4.92 -15.50
CA PHE A 79 -0.94 6.05 -15.64
C PHE A 79 0.49 5.60 -15.42
N GLY A 80 1.43 6.46 -15.79
CA GLY A 80 2.83 6.22 -15.57
C GLY A 80 3.23 6.30 -14.11
N LYS A 81 4.47 5.93 -13.82
CA LYS A 81 5.00 5.82 -12.46
C LYS A 81 4.93 7.14 -11.68
N SER A 82 4.96 8.29 -12.36
CA SER A 82 4.87 9.60 -11.71
C SER A 82 3.59 9.81 -10.91
N GLU A 83 2.50 9.14 -11.29
CA GLU A 83 1.23 9.22 -10.55
C GLU A 83 1.32 8.55 -9.18
N GLU A 84 2.20 7.58 -9.00
CA GLU A 84 2.39 6.90 -7.71
C GLU A 84 2.75 7.91 -6.62
N CYS A 85 3.78 8.72 -6.86
CA CYS A 85 4.19 9.72 -5.88
C CYS A 85 3.18 10.86 -5.75
N ARG A 86 2.51 11.23 -6.85
CA ARG A 86 1.46 12.26 -6.79
C ARG A 86 0.31 11.83 -5.88
N ILE A 87 -0.14 10.59 -6.00
CA ILE A 87 -1.21 10.04 -5.16
C ILE A 87 -0.74 9.92 -3.71
N ALA A 88 0.49 9.42 -3.49
CA ALA A 88 1.06 9.31 -2.16
C ALA A 88 1.14 10.70 -1.49
N ASN A 89 1.54 11.73 -2.22
CA ASN A 89 1.61 13.08 -1.68
C ASN A 89 0.23 13.63 -1.33
N LYS A 90 -0.79 13.32 -2.12
CA LYS A 90 -2.17 13.72 -1.80
C LYS A 90 -2.65 13.06 -0.50
N LEU A 91 -2.42 11.77 -0.35
CA LEU A 91 -2.80 11.05 0.87
C LEU A 91 -2.05 11.58 2.09
N SER A 92 -0.79 11.97 1.95
CA SER A 92 -0.01 12.47 3.07
C SER A 92 -0.53 13.79 3.64
N LYS A 93 -1.39 14.50 2.91
CA LYS A 93 -1.99 15.76 3.38
C LYS A 93 -3.15 15.53 4.33
N THR A 94 -3.81 14.39 4.25
CA THR A 94 -5.05 14.11 5.00
C THR A 94 -4.98 12.86 5.87
N GLU A 95 -4.09 11.91 5.55
CA GLU A 95 -4.01 10.63 6.23
C GLU A 95 -2.68 10.48 6.97
N LEU A 96 -2.60 9.49 7.88
CA LEU A 96 -1.41 9.26 8.70
C LEU A 96 -0.38 8.39 7.97
N PRO A 97 0.78 8.94 7.59
CA PRO A 97 1.79 8.12 6.92
C PRO A 97 2.51 7.18 7.88
N VAL A 98 2.81 5.98 7.41
CA VAL A 98 3.80 5.10 8.05
C VAL A 98 5.14 5.49 7.41
N LEU A 99 5.92 6.29 8.12
CA LEU A 99 7.08 6.98 7.54
C LEU A 99 8.06 6.03 6.85
N LYS A 100 8.50 6.44 5.65
CA LYS A 100 9.47 5.75 4.79
C LYS A 100 9.02 4.40 4.25
N PHE A 101 7.81 3.98 4.54
CA PHE A 101 7.31 2.70 4.06
C PHE A 101 7.12 2.74 2.54
N GLY A 102 7.77 1.81 1.83
CA GLY A 102 7.69 1.72 0.37
C GLY A 102 8.47 2.79 -0.38
N CYS A 103 9.38 3.52 0.28
CA CYS A 103 10.09 4.67 -0.28
C CYS A 103 11.58 4.41 -0.50
N SER A 104 11.96 3.21 -0.92
CA SER A 104 13.35 2.88 -1.15
C SER A 104 13.98 3.67 -2.30
N ASP A 105 13.17 4.10 -3.26
CA ASP A 105 13.63 4.74 -4.50
C ASP A 105 12.94 6.08 -4.76
N CYS A 106 12.36 6.72 -3.75
CA CYS A 106 11.72 8.03 -3.91
C CYS A 106 11.82 8.86 -2.62
N ASN A 107 11.44 10.14 -2.73
CA ASN A 107 11.48 11.09 -1.62
C ASN A 107 10.13 11.32 -0.95
N CYS A 108 9.14 10.49 -1.22
CA CYS A 108 7.83 10.57 -0.58
C CYS A 108 7.94 10.29 0.92
N LYS A 109 7.04 10.88 1.72
CA LYS A 109 6.97 10.57 3.15
C LYS A 109 6.67 9.10 3.38
N SER A 110 5.79 8.53 2.58
CA SER A 110 5.38 7.14 2.67
C SER A 110 4.58 6.74 1.44
N HIS A 111 4.43 5.45 1.23
CA HIS A 111 3.46 4.86 0.32
C HIS A 111 2.40 4.05 1.07
N LEU A 112 2.46 4.04 2.40
CA LEU A 112 1.46 3.39 3.24
C LEU A 112 0.89 4.39 4.23
N PHE A 113 -0.45 4.49 4.27
CA PHE A 113 -1.16 5.45 5.11
C PHE A 113 -2.26 4.77 5.90
N LYS A 114 -2.34 5.06 7.20
CA LYS A 114 -3.50 4.66 7.99
C LYS A 114 -4.63 5.63 7.66
N ILE A 115 -5.76 5.11 7.20
CA ILE A 115 -6.90 5.93 6.76
C ILE A 115 -8.09 5.74 7.68
N ARG A 116 -8.92 6.78 7.80
CA ARG A 116 -10.12 6.73 8.65
C ARG A 116 -11.25 5.94 7.99
N ASN A 117 -11.39 6.09 6.67
CA ASN A 117 -12.38 5.34 5.90
C ASN A 117 -11.97 5.35 4.42
N SER A 118 -12.69 4.60 3.59
CA SER A 118 -12.35 4.45 2.17
C SER A 118 -12.62 5.70 1.33
N ASP A 119 -13.27 6.73 1.86
CA ASP A 119 -13.52 7.98 1.12
C ASP A 119 -12.22 8.63 0.65
N ALA A 120 -11.14 8.48 1.42
CA ALA A 120 -9.83 8.98 1.05
C ALA A 120 -9.36 8.43 -0.30
N ILE A 121 -9.69 7.16 -0.58
CA ILE A 121 -9.33 6.50 -1.83
C ILE A 121 -10.29 6.92 -2.95
N LEU A 122 -11.58 6.97 -2.66
CA LEU A 122 -12.61 7.29 -3.66
C LEU A 122 -12.41 8.68 -4.27
N ARG A 123 -11.86 9.61 -3.50
CA ARG A 123 -11.59 10.98 -3.98
C ARG A 123 -10.39 11.08 -4.92
N LEU A 124 -9.63 10.01 -5.10
CA LEU A 124 -8.42 10.02 -5.94
C LEU A 124 -8.70 9.71 -7.41
N GLY A 125 -9.93 9.34 -7.75
CA GLY A 125 -10.32 9.04 -9.13
C GLY A 125 -9.83 7.69 -9.66
N LEU A 126 -9.54 6.74 -8.78
CA LEU A 126 -9.20 5.39 -9.19
C LEU A 126 -10.45 4.54 -9.37
N GLU A 127 -10.33 3.53 -10.22
CA GLU A 127 -11.39 2.54 -10.45
C GLU A 127 -11.15 1.33 -9.57
N GLU A 128 -12.24 0.70 -9.13
CA GLU A 128 -12.17 -0.56 -8.41
C GLU A 128 -11.82 -1.70 -9.37
N LEU A 129 -10.89 -2.54 -8.96
CA LEU A 129 -10.43 -3.64 -9.81
C LEU A 129 -11.22 -4.92 -9.55
#